data_ba1a82a2a34012ba9e719e81ca6630db
#
_entry.id   ba1a82a2a34012ba9e719e81ca6630db
#
_cell.length_a   1.000
_cell.length_b   1.000
_cell.length_c   1.000
_cell.angle_alpha   90.00
_cell.angle_beta   90.00
_cell.angle_gamma   90.00
#
_symmetry.space_group_name_H-M   'P 1'
#
loop_
_entity.id
_entity.type
_entity.pdbx_description
1 polymer ?
#
loop_
_entity_poly.entity_id
_entity_poly.type
_entity_poly.pdbx_seq_one_letter_code
_entity_poly.pdbx_strand_id
1 'polypeptide(L)'
;MKTTHYILLFSALLLSTVLLGSCQRTPVRIASVETDLIHIDSTFDAIQDTAYLSYLLPIRENLDRHLNIPLGTSVEVMERGRIHSPLLNWACDALAACARRYYDGEVDMAVVNAGGLRCDWPAGDITFYHVFELMPFDNELVILTLSGRDLYELAENCVVQGGQGVSEEFHVVGLNGQVESVLLDGQPIEAERLYHVATSDYLSGGADGLSALTKFSERVMTGKKIRDLYIEYIAEHPTIKADIDDRMIIQDDRTIMQ
;
A
#
# COMPACT_ATOMS: atom_id res chain seq x y z
N MET A 1 -81.14 10.69 1.40
CA MET A 1 -79.90 11.24 1.95
C MET A 1 -78.77 10.21 2.16
N LYS A 2 -79.03 8.98 2.63
CA LYS A 2 -77.97 7.97 2.86
C LYS A 2 -77.33 7.44 1.57
N THR A 3 -78.10 7.28 0.49
CA THR A 3 -77.61 6.69 -0.79
C THR A 3 -76.64 7.60 -1.53
N THR A 4 -76.86 8.94 -1.43
CA THR A 4 -76.01 9.93 -2.06
C THR A 4 -74.61 10.00 -1.42
N HIS A 5 -74.53 9.75 -0.10
CA HIS A 5 -73.24 9.74 0.62
C HIS A 5 -72.41 8.50 0.23
N TYR A 6 -73.03 7.34 0.01
CA TYR A 6 -72.28 6.15 -0.45
C TYR A 6 -71.75 6.27 -1.86
N ILE A 7 -72.48 6.95 -2.76
CA ILE A 7 -72.04 7.21 -4.14
C ILE A 7 -70.84 8.17 -4.13
N LEU A 8 -70.84 9.21 -3.32
CA LEU A 8 -69.69 10.14 -3.16
C LEU A 8 -68.47 9.48 -2.57
N LEU A 9 -68.64 8.62 -1.56
CA LEU A 9 -67.53 7.86 -0.96
C LEU A 9 -66.96 6.87 -1.95
N PHE A 10 -67.76 6.20 -2.75
CA PHE A 10 -67.32 5.23 -3.74
C PHE A 10 -66.55 5.91 -4.91
N SER A 11 -67.07 7.09 -5.35
CA SER A 11 -66.39 7.89 -6.39
C SER A 11 -65.05 8.46 -5.88
N ALA A 12 -64.95 8.91 -4.63
CA ALA A 12 -63.71 9.37 -4.04
C ALA A 12 -62.67 8.25 -3.90
N LEU A 13 -63.12 7.03 -3.52
CA LEU A 13 -62.25 5.88 -3.42
C LEU A 13 -61.74 5.43 -4.79
N LEU A 14 -62.59 5.45 -5.81
CA LEU A 14 -62.20 5.14 -7.21
C LEU A 14 -61.21 6.17 -7.77
N LEU A 15 -61.41 7.44 -7.47
CA LEU A 15 -60.50 8.51 -7.87
C LEU A 15 -59.14 8.39 -7.19
N SER A 16 -59.08 7.99 -5.93
CA SER A 16 -57.83 7.78 -5.21
C SER A 16 -57.03 6.57 -5.73
N THR A 17 -57.69 5.52 -6.16
CA THR A 17 -56.99 4.35 -6.76
C THR A 17 -56.39 4.67 -8.14
N VAL A 18 -57.03 5.54 -8.93
CA VAL A 18 -56.49 5.98 -10.22
C VAL A 18 -55.29 6.93 -10.03
N LEU A 19 -55.31 7.78 -9.02
CA LEU A 19 -54.19 8.67 -8.72
C LEU A 19 -52.96 7.93 -8.16
N LEU A 20 -53.15 6.85 -7.42
CA LEU A 20 -52.08 6.01 -6.90
C LEU A 20 -51.39 5.13 -7.96
N GLY A 21 -52.11 4.80 -9.06
CA GLY A 21 -51.57 3.99 -10.18
C GLY A 21 -50.68 4.77 -11.18
N SER A 22 -50.61 6.11 -11.04
CA SER A 22 -50.00 6.97 -12.08
C SER A 22 -48.48 7.11 -12.00
N CYS A 23 -47.79 6.55 -10.97
CA CYS A 23 -46.35 6.62 -10.83
C CYS A 23 -45.65 5.28 -11.20
N GLN A 24 -45.87 4.81 -12.42
CA GLN A 24 -44.96 3.78 -12.96
C GLN A 24 -43.70 4.46 -13.49
N ARG A 25 -42.63 4.42 -12.68
CA ARG A 25 -41.29 4.74 -13.18
C ARG A 25 -40.93 3.66 -14.22
N THR A 26 -40.99 3.99 -15.49
CA THR A 26 -40.42 3.12 -16.52
C THR A 26 -38.92 3.03 -16.27
N PRO A 27 -38.37 1.83 -15.96
CA PRO A 27 -36.94 1.72 -15.79
C PRO A 27 -36.24 2.05 -17.10
N VAL A 28 -35.41 3.08 -17.08
CA VAL A 28 -34.52 3.38 -18.20
C VAL A 28 -33.53 2.22 -18.31
N ARG A 29 -33.56 1.49 -19.40
CA ARG A 29 -32.60 0.43 -19.72
C ARG A 29 -31.67 0.94 -20.82
N ILE A 30 -30.38 0.76 -20.60
CA ILE A 30 -29.39 0.95 -21.66
C ILE A 30 -29.66 -0.14 -22.72
N ALA A 31 -30.02 0.23 -23.93
CA ALA A 31 -30.35 -0.69 -25.00
C ALA A 31 -29.12 -1.19 -25.73
N SER A 32 -28.12 -0.37 -25.89
CA SER A 32 -26.81 -0.73 -26.46
C SER A 32 -25.74 0.21 -25.94
N VAL A 33 -24.51 -0.28 -25.87
CA VAL A 33 -23.31 0.51 -25.63
C VAL A 33 -22.38 0.21 -26.79
N GLU A 34 -22.06 1.20 -27.59
CA GLU A 34 -21.03 1.13 -28.60
C GLU A 34 -19.74 1.71 -27.98
N THR A 35 -18.65 0.98 -28.05
CA THR A 35 -17.34 1.39 -27.58
C THR A 35 -16.35 1.35 -28.72
N ASP A 36 -15.57 2.41 -28.87
CA ASP A 36 -14.43 2.45 -29.77
C ASP A 36 -13.16 2.54 -28.93
N LEU A 37 -12.17 1.68 -29.22
CA LEU A 37 -10.89 1.64 -28.55
C LEU A 37 -9.87 2.34 -29.43
N ILE A 38 -9.43 3.51 -28.99
CA ILE A 38 -8.31 4.21 -29.63
C ILE A 38 -7.03 3.70 -28.98
N HIS A 39 -6.23 2.96 -29.75
CA HIS A 39 -4.91 2.56 -29.32
C HIS A 39 -3.97 3.76 -29.38
N ILE A 40 -3.41 4.14 -28.22
CA ILE A 40 -2.36 5.17 -28.13
C ILE A 40 -1.02 4.45 -28.25
N ASP A 41 -0.36 4.61 -29.37
CA ASP A 41 0.94 4.01 -29.68
C ASP A 41 1.90 5.08 -30.28
N SER A 42 3.05 4.66 -30.72
CA SER A 42 4.09 5.57 -31.27
C SER A 42 3.64 6.39 -32.50
N THR A 43 2.49 6.09 -33.12
CA THR A 43 1.96 6.92 -34.22
C THR A 43 1.50 8.29 -33.74
N PHE A 44 1.18 8.42 -32.46
CA PHE A 44 0.81 9.70 -31.82
C PHE A 44 2.01 10.55 -31.40
N ASP A 45 3.23 10.00 -31.37
CA ASP A 45 4.44 10.72 -30.95
C ASP A 45 4.77 11.92 -31.86
N ALA A 46 4.33 11.89 -33.11
CA ALA A 46 4.48 12.98 -34.06
C ALA A 46 3.48 14.13 -33.83
N ILE A 47 2.41 13.89 -33.06
CA ILE A 47 1.37 14.89 -32.75
C ILE A 47 1.82 15.67 -31.52
N GLN A 48 2.46 16.82 -31.75
CA GLN A 48 2.93 17.66 -30.66
C GLN A 48 2.08 18.92 -30.54
N ASP A 49 1.46 19.11 -29.38
CA ASP A 49 0.89 20.40 -28.99
C ASP A 49 2.01 21.32 -28.50
N THR A 50 2.50 22.17 -29.40
CA THR A 50 3.62 23.07 -29.13
C THR A 50 3.30 24.11 -28.05
N ALA A 51 2.04 24.52 -27.89
CA ALA A 51 1.63 25.43 -26.85
C ALA A 51 1.70 24.75 -25.46
N TYR A 52 1.23 23.52 -25.37
CA TYR A 52 1.29 22.73 -24.14
C TYR A 52 2.75 22.38 -23.78
N LEU A 53 3.54 21.97 -24.75
CA LEU A 53 4.95 21.68 -24.54
C LEU A 53 5.73 22.90 -24.06
N SER A 54 5.50 24.09 -24.65
CA SER A 54 6.17 25.31 -24.21
C SER A 54 5.83 25.71 -22.77
N TYR A 55 4.63 25.35 -22.28
CA TYR A 55 4.25 25.52 -20.90
C TYR A 55 4.91 24.50 -19.96
N LEU A 56 5.03 23.24 -20.40
CA LEU A 56 5.61 22.15 -19.58
C LEU A 56 7.14 22.17 -19.51
N LEU A 57 7.84 22.57 -20.60
CA LEU A 57 9.29 22.50 -20.68
C LEU A 57 10.01 23.19 -19.51
N PRO A 58 9.68 24.43 -19.10
CA PRO A 58 10.34 25.08 -17.97
C PRO A 58 10.13 24.36 -16.64
N ILE A 59 8.95 23.76 -16.46
CA ILE A 59 8.60 22.98 -15.26
C ILE A 59 9.45 21.71 -15.23
N ARG A 60 9.52 21.00 -16.36
CA ARG A 60 10.31 19.78 -16.52
C ARG A 60 11.80 20.05 -16.29
N GLU A 61 12.38 21.06 -16.93
CA GLU A 61 13.77 21.42 -16.75
C GLU A 61 14.13 21.78 -15.30
N ASN A 62 13.19 22.40 -14.58
CA ASN A 62 13.38 22.69 -13.17
C ASN A 62 13.34 21.43 -12.32
N LEU A 63 12.40 20.53 -12.57
CA LEU A 63 12.29 19.23 -11.89
C LEU A 63 13.52 18.36 -12.18
N ASP A 64 13.94 18.24 -13.44
CA ASP A 64 15.08 17.42 -13.86
C ASP A 64 16.38 17.82 -13.14
N ARG A 65 16.59 19.12 -12.90
CA ARG A 65 17.76 19.61 -12.15
C ARG A 65 17.79 19.15 -10.69
N HIS A 66 16.63 18.93 -10.06
CA HIS A 66 16.54 18.50 -8.67
C HIS A 66 16.44 16.98 -8.55
N LEU A 67 15.67 16.36 -9.44
CA LEU A 67 15.40 14.92 -9.39
C LEU A 67 16.59 14.06 -9.84
N ASN A 68 17.47 14.58 -10.72
CA ASN A 68 18.62 13.85 -11.21
C ASN A 68 19.88 13.96 -10.33
N ILE A 69 19.76 14.53 -9.13
CA ILE A 69 20.88 14.58 -8.18
C ILE A 69 21.12 13.17 -7.64
N PRO A 70 22.33 12.60 -7.79
CA PRO A 70 22.66 11.31 -7.21
C PRO A 70 22.62 11.35 -5.68
N LEU A 71 22.03 10.34 -5.07
CA LEU A 71 21.96 10.14 -3.62
C LEU A 71 22.93 9.04 -3.17
N GLY A 72 23.03 7.97 -3.95
CA GLY A 72 23.84 6.79 -3.66
C GLY A 72 23.99 5.91 -4.89
N THR A 73 24.60 4.74 -4.70
CA THR A 73 24.84 3.77 -5.79
C THR A 73 24.35 2.41 -5.37
N SER A 74 23.45 1.82 -6.15
CA SER A 74 23.05 0.42 -5.99
C SER A 74 24.08 -0.50 -6.65
N VAL A 75 24.57 -1.50 -5.91
CA VAL A 75 25.58 -2.43 -6.41
C VAL A 75 25.02 -3.38 -7.46
N GLU A 76 23.72 -3.61 -7.46
CA GLU A 76 23.00 -4.49 -8.37
C GLU A 76 21.57 -4.00 -8.61
N VAL A 77 20.86 -4.65 -9.54
CA VAL A 77 19.44 -4.40 -9.74
C VAL A 77 18.68 -4.88 -8.51
N MET A 78 17.88 -4.01 -7.92
CA MET A 78 17.04 -4.33 -6.77
C MET A 78 15.60 -4.48 -7.23
N GLU A 79 15.15 -5.71 -7.35
CA GLU A 79 13.80 -6.03 -7.81
C GLU A 79 12.79 -5.95 -6.69
N ARG A 80 11.58 -5.50 -7.05
CA ARG A 80 10.40 -5.56 -6.18
C ARG A 80 9.92 -7.01 -6.06
N GLY A 81 9.30 -7.30 -4.94
CA GLY A 81 8.66 -8.60 -4.73
C GLY A 81 7.86 -8.61 -3.44
N ARG A 82 7.29 -9.77 -3.12
CA ARG A 82 6.60 -10.01 -1.85
C ARG A 82 7.43 -10.87 -0.92
N ILE A 83 8.19 -11.80 -1.52
CA ILE A 83 9.12 -12.71 -0.86
C ILE A 83 10.40 -12.65 -1.70
N HIS A 84 11.56 -12.78 -1.07
CA HIS A 84 12.87 -12.74 -1.74
C HIS A 84 13.08 -11.48 -2.60
N SER A 85 12.72 -10.32 -2.07
CA SER A 85 12.89 -9.03 -2.72
C SER A 85 13.98 -8.22 -2.01
N PRO A 86 15.14 -8.00 -2.65
CA PRO A 86 16.19 -7.18 -2.05
C PRO A 86 15.71 -5.74 -1.80
N LEU A 87 14.90 -5.19 -2.71
CA LEU A 87 14.38 -3.83 -2.56
C LEU A 87 13.39 -3.70 -1.40
N LEU A 88 12.53 -4.71 -1.19
CA LEU A 88 11.59 -4.70 -0.09
C LEU A 88 12.30 -4.89 1.26
N ASN A 89 13.32 -5.76 1.30
CA ASN A 89 14.17 -5.96 2.47
C ASN A 89 14.88 -4.65 2.84
N TRP A 90 15.54 -4.02 1.85
CA TRP A 90 16.20 -2.74 2.04
C TRP A 90 15.24 -1.66 2.58
N ALA A 91 14.04 -1.56 2.01
CA ALA A 91 13.06 -0.56 2.42
C ALA A 91 12.61 -0.74 3.88
N CYS A 92 12.41 -2.00 4.31
CA CYS A 92 12.03 -2.30 5.69
C CYS A 92 13.16 -2.00 6.67
N ASP A 93 14.38 -2.43 6.34
CA ASP A 93 15.55 -2.23 7.20
C ASP A 93 15.91 -0.74 7.33
N ALA A 94 15.86 0.00 6.21
CA ALA A 94 16.01 1.45 6.20
C ALA A 94 14.94 2.15 7.04
N LEU A 95 13.67 1.71 6.95
CA LEU A 95 12.59 2.27 7.75
C LEU A 95 12.79 2.00 9.25
N ALA A 96 13.19 0.77 9.63
CA ALA A 96 13.51 0.41 11.00
C ALA A 96 14.64 1.27 11.56
N ALA A 97 15.73 1.42 10.79
CA ALA A 97 16.87 2.24 11.18
C ALA A 97 16.48 3.72 11.37
N CYS A 98 15.68 4.28 10.45
CA CYS A 98 15.17 5.64 10.57
C CYS A 98 14.23 5.78 11.77
N ALA A 99 13.34 4.81 12.00
CA ALA A 99 12.41 4.84 13.12
C ALA A 99 13.13 4.90 14.47
N ARG A 100 14.21 4.13 14.65
CA ARG A 100 15.06 4.15 15.85
C ARG A 100 15.72 5.51 16.11
N ARG A 101 15.84 6.36 15.09
CA ARG A 101 16.39 7.71 15.23
C ARG A 101 15.33 8.73 15.65
N TYR A 102 14.11 8.58 15.18
CA TYR A 102 13.03 9.56 15.34
C TYR A 102 12.01 9.20 16.43
N TYR A 103 12.24 8.11 17.13
CA TYR A 103 11.43 7.66 18.27
C TYR A 103 12.31 7.48 19.49
N ASP A 104 11.90 8.05 20.64
CA ASP A 104 12.66 8.03 21.90
C ASP A 104 12.59 6.67 22.64
N GLY A 105 11.96 5.65 22.05
CA GLY A 105 11.84 4.29 22.59
C GLY A 105 12.55 3.26 21.71
N GLU A 106 12.49 2.00 22.14
CA GLU A 106 12.92 0.87 21.31
C GLU A 106 11.97 0.72 20.12
N VAL A 107 12.50 0.35 18.95
CA VAL A 107 11.74 -0.07 17.78
C VAL A 107 12.14 -1.52 17.48
N ASP A 108 11.22 -2.43 17.71
CA ASP A 108 11.47 -3.86 17.60
C ASP A 108 11.56 -4.30 16.14
N MET A 109 10.73 -3.75 15.25
CA MET A 109 10.70 -4.10 13.82
C MET A 109 10.03 -3.03 12.97
N ALA A 110 10.12 -3.18 11.65
CA ALA A 110 9.36 -2.38 10.69
C ALA A 110 8.56 -3.25 9.71
N VAL A 111 7.47 -2.66 9.18
CA VAL A 111 6.59 -3.27 8.17
C VAL A 111 6.35 -2.30 7.03
N VAL A 112 6.55 -2.77 5.80
CA VAL A 112 6.25 -2.05 4.56
C VAL A 112 5.44 -2.95 3.64
N ASN A 113 4.38 -2.43 3.03
CA ASN A 113 3.61 -3.21 2.07
C ASN A 113 4.35 -3.32 0.73
N ALA A 114 4.41 -4.52 0.18
CA ALA A 114 5.06 -4.79 -1.10
C ALA A 114 4.46 -3.93 -2.24
N GLY A 115 3.14 -3.68 -2.22
CA GLY A 115 2.45 -2.81 -3.18
C GLY A 115 2.80 -1.33 -3.06
N GLY A 116 3.39 -0.91 -1.95
CA GLY A 116 3.86 0.47 -1.71
C GLY A 116 5.10 0.84 -2.52
N LEU A 117 5.92 -0.14 -2.89
CA LEU A 117 7.08 0.05 -3.76
C LEU A 117 6.64 -0.05 -5.23
N ARG A 118 6.81 1.02 -6.01
CA ARG A 118 6.17 1.18 -7.32
C ARG A 118 7.07 0.83 -8.52
N CYS A 119 8.38 0.84 -8.35
CA CYS A 119 9.35 0.52 -9.40
C CYS A 119 10.51 -0.31 -8.85
N ASP A 120 11.25 -0.99 -9.71
CA ASP A 120 12.53 -1.60 -9.39
C ASP A 120 13.62 -0.53 -9.43
N TRP A 121 14.74 -0.74 -8.74
CA TRP A 121 15.90 0.13 -8.85
C TRP A 121 16.97 -0.49 -9.74
N PRO A 122 17.56 0.31 -10.64
CA PRO A 122 18.67 -0.15 -11.48
C PRO A 122 19.96 -0.31 -10.67
N ALA A 123 20.91 -1.07 -11.19
CA ALA A 123 22.29 -1.00 -10.74
C ALA A 123 22.88 0.35 -11.16
N GLY A 124 23.77 0.92 -10.33
CA GLY A 124 24.38 2.23 -10.56
C GLY A 124 23.73 3.34 -9.74
N ASP A 125 23.78 4.57 -10.26
CA ASP A 125 23.37 5.75 -9.51
C ASP A 125 21.86 5.76 -9.22
N ILE A 126 21.53 5.90 -7.93
CA ILE A 126 20.19 6.14 -7.44
C ILE A 126 20.05 7.63 -7.13
N THR A 127 19.08 8.27 -7.76
CA THR A 127 18.81 9.71 -7.66
C THR A 127 17.53 9.98 -6.87
N PHE A 128 17.24 11.26 -6.59
CA PHE A 128 15.95 11.66 -6.04
C PHE A 128 14.78 11.14 -6.88
N TYR A 129 14.91 11.13 -8.21
CA TYR A 129 13.88 10.61 -9.11
C TYR A 129 13.51 9.15 -8.77
N HIS A 130 14.51 8.29 -8.61
CA HIS A 130 14.28 6.88 -8.28
C HIS A 130 13.53 6.70 -6.96
N VAL A 131 13.84 7.52 -5.94
CA VAL A 131 13.13 7.44 -4.65
C VAL A 131 11.70 7.96 -4.74
N PHE A 132 11.47 9.03 -5.50
CA PHE A 132 10.12 9.54 -5.76
C PHE A 132 9.28 8.57 -6.59
N GLU A 133 9.88 7.92 -7.59
CA GLU A 133 9.21 6.90 -8.40
C GLU A 133 8.89 5.64 -7.58
N LEU A 134 9.80 5.23 -6.69
CA LEU A 134 9.61 4.10 -5.79
C LEU A 134 8.44 4.32 -4.85
N MET A 135 8.39 5.48 -4.19
CA MET A 135 7.37 5.80 -3.18
C MET A 135 6.75 7.18 -3.45
N PRO A 136 5.80 7.29 -4.43
CA PRO A 136 5.19 8.55 -4.83
C PRO A 136 4.12 9.05 -3.85
N PHE A 137 4.14 8.57 -2.62
CA PHE A 137 3.15 8.88 -1.58
C PHE A 137 3.75 9.78 -0.50
N ASP A 138 2.90 10.55 0.15
CA ASP A 138 3.26 11.37 1.31
C ASP A 138 2.96 10.67 2.65
N ASN A 139 3.11 9.34 2.68
CA ASN A 139 2.90 8.54 3.88
C ASN A 139 3.89 8.92 4.98
N GLU A 140 3.37 9.04 6.20
CA GLU A 140 4.17 9.36 7.38
C GLU A 140 4.57 8.10 8.15
N LEU A 141 5.79 8.13 8.70
CA LEU A 141 6.24 7.12 9.66
C LEU A 141 5.42 7.22 10.94
N VAL A 142 4.85 6.11 11.36
CA VAL A 142 4.20 5.94 12.67
C VAL A 142 4.84 4.77 13.43
N ILE A 143 4.81 4.86 14.75
CA ILE A 143 5.19 3.77 15.64
C ILE A 143 3.92 3.27 16.33
N LEU A 144 3.67 1.98 16.21
CA LEU A 144 2.52 1.31 16.79
C LEU A 144 2.97 0.43 17.95
N THR A 145 2.30 0.52 19.11
CA THR A 145 2.50 -0.41 20.22
C THR A 145 1.50 -1.56 20.08
N LEU A 146 2.00 -2.74 19.73
CA LEU A 146 1.22 -3.96 19.52
C LEU A 146 1.56 -5.02 20.58
N SER A 147 0.59 -5.87 20.94
CA SER A 147 0.88 -7.05 21.75
C SER A 147 1.52 -8.17 20.90
N GLY A 148 2.19 -9.13 21.54
CA GLY A 148 2.72 -10.27 20.81
C GLY A 148 1.65 -11.11 20.12
N ARG A 149 0.40 -11.11 20.61
CA ARG A 149 -0.73 -11.71 19.90
C ARG A 149 -1.03 -11.00 18.60
N ASP A 150 -0.96 -9.66 18.59
CA ASP A 150 -1.21 -8.87 17.39
C ASP A 150 -0.05 -9.04 16.39
N LEU A 151 1.20 -9.22 16.88
CA LEU A 151 2.33 -9.57 16.01
C LEU A 151 2.18 -10.96 15.37
N TYR A 152 1.64 -11.93 16.10
CA TYR A 152 1.34 -13.23 15.53
C TYR A 152 0.27 -13.12 14.44
N GLU A 153 -0.81 -12.36 14.70
CA GLU A 153 -1.83 -12.08 13.69
C GLU A 153 -1.27 -11.29 12.49
N LEU A 154 -0.29 -10.39 12.73
CA LEU A 154 0.42 -9.72 11.64
C LEU A 154 1.16 -10.72 10.74
N ALA A 155 1.81 -11.73 11.33
CA ALA A 155 2.42 -12.81 10.57
C ALA A 155 1.38 -13.62 9.77
N GLU A 156 0.21 -13.91 10.37
CA GLU A 156 -0.90 -14.54 9.64
C GLU A 156 -1.39 -13.68 8.47
N ASN A 157 -1.52 -12.37 8.68
CA ASN A 157 -1.87 -11.44 7.60
C ASN A 157 -0.82 -11.50 6.47
N CYS A 158 0.48 -11.49 6.80
CA CYS A 158 1.56 -11.59 5.80
C CYS A 158 1.47 -12.90 5.00
N VAL A 159 1.26 -14.04 5.68
CA VAL A 159 1.15 -15.36 5.03
C VAL A 159 -0.05 -15.41 4.09
N VAL A 160 -1.23 -14.93 4.54
CA VAL A 160 -2.46 -14.92 3.72
C VAL A 160 -2.31 -14.01 2.50
N GLN A 161 -1.58 -12.90 2.62
CA GLN A 161 -1.33 -11.97 1.50
C GLN A 161 -0.22 -12.46 0.54
N GLY A 162 0.40 -13.61 0.81
CA GLY A 162 1.49 -14.15 -0.02
C GLY A 162 2.80 -13.38 0.13
N GLY A 163 3.03 -12.78 1.29
CA GLY A 163 4.20 -12.02 1.65
C GLY A 163 3.98 -10.50 1.73
N GLN A 164 4.68 -9.89 2.66
CA GLN A 164 4.81 -8.44 2.84
C GLN A 164 6.22 -8.13 3.34
N GLY A 165 6.64 -6.88 3.27
CA GLY A 165 7.94 -6.47 3.78
C GLY A 165 7.97 -6.40 5.29
N VAL A 166 8.98 -7.02 5.86
CA VAL A 166 9.31 -6.94 7.28
C VAL A 166 10.81 -6.68 7.41
N SER A 167 11.25 -6.02 8.49
CA SER A 167 12.68 -5.81 8.73
C SER A 167 13.37 -7.09 9.23
N GLU A 168 14.69 -7.09 9.19
CA GLU A 168 15.53 -8.27 9.41
C GLU A 168 15.33 -8.98 10.77
N GLU A 169 14.76 -8.28 11.74
CA GLU A 169 14.51 -8.85 13.06
C GLU A 169 13.32 -9.81 13.08
N PHE A 170 12.38 -9.69 12.13
CA PHE A 170 11.12 -10.42 12.14
C PHE A 170 11.10 -11.54 11.10
N HIS A 171 11.04 -12.78 11.58
CA HIS A 171 11.06 -13.97 10.73
C HIS A 171 9.73 -14.70 10.78
N VAL A 172 9.18 -15.02 9.61
CA VAL A 172 7.91 -15.74 9.46
C VAL A 172 8.07 -16.93 8.54
N VAL A 173 7.66 -18.09 9.01
CA VAL A 173 7.52 -19.29 8.17
C VAL A 173 6.04 -19.63 8.06
N GLY A 174 5.52 -19.64 6.84
CA GLY A 174 4.16 -20.03 6.50
C GLY A 174 4.13 -21.28 5.63
N LEU A 175 3.21 -22.19 5.93
CA LEU A 175 2.97 -23.41 5.17
C LEU A 175 1.47 -23.57 4.90
N ASN A 176 1.09 -23.77 3.64
CA ASN A 176 -0.31 -23.99 3.23
C ASN A 176 -1.28 -22.91 3.76
N GLY A 177 -0.82 -21.65 3.79
CA GLY A 177 -1.61 -20.51 4.25
C GLY A 177 -1.73 -20.38 5.78
N GLN A 178 -0.99 -21.14 6.55
CA GLN A 178 -0.92 -21.07 8.02
C GLN A 178 0.49 -20.70 8.47
N VAL A 179 0.58 -20.04 9.62
CA VAL A 179 1.86 -19.69 10.23
C VAL A 179 2.38 -20.91 11.01
N GLU A 180 3.58 -21.36 10.64
CA GLU A 180 4.30 -22.45 11.33
C GLU A 180 5.24 -21.90 12.42
N SER A 181 5.88 -20.75 12.15
CA SER A 181 6.84 -20.15 13.06
C SER A 181 6.89 -18.64 12.89
N VAL A 182 6.99 -17.93 14.01
CA VAL A 182 7.27 -16.49 14.08
C VAL A 182 8.34 -16.24 15.11
N LEU A 183 9.40 -15.55 14.70
CA LEU A 183 10.50 -15.18 15.59
C LEU A 183 10.75 -13.67 15.47
N LEU A 184 11.15 -13.05 16.56
CA LEU A 184 11.68 -11.69 16.60
C LEU A 184 13.07 -11.75 17.25
N ASP A 185 14.09 -11.24 16.55
CA ASP A 185 15.50 -11.39 16.97
C ASP A 185 15.89 -12.84 17.28
N GLY A 186 15.35 -13.77 16.50
CA GLY A 186 15.59 -15.21 16.69
C GLY A 186 14.92 -15.83 17.92
N GLN A 187 14.06 -15.08 18.63
CA GLN A 187 13.32 -15.56 19.80
C GLN A 187 11.82 -15.69 19.50
N PRO A 188 11.13 -16.66 20.08
CA PRO A 188 9.68 -16.72 20.02
C PRO A 188 9.01 -15.48 20.60
N ILE A 189 7.92 -15.05 19.97
CA ILE A 189 7.15 -13.90 20.41
C ILE A 189 6.39 -14.24 21.70
N GLU A 190 6.50 -13.37 22.70
CA GLU A 190 5.77 -13.47 23.96
C GLU A 190 4.41 -12.78 23.83
N ALA A 191 3.31 -13.52 23.97
CA ALA A 191 1.95 -13.08 23.67
C ALA A 191 1.52 -11.78 24.36
N GLU A 192 1.95 -11.57 25.61
CA GLU A 192 1.53 -10.42 26.44
C GLU A 192 2.56 -9.27 26.46
N ARG A 193 3.75 -9.47 25.89
CA ARG A 193 4.76 -8.43 25.75
C ARG A 193 4.29 -7.41 24.72
N LEU A 194 4.60 -6.14 24.95
CA LEU A 194 4.37 -5.06 24.01
C LEU A 194 5.60 -4.84 23.14
N TYR A 195 5.35 -4.61 21.87
CA TYR A 195 6.35 -4.42 20.83
C TYR A 195 6.06 -3.13 20.06
N HIS A 196 7.11 -2.41 19.66
CA HIS A 196 6.99 -1.18 18.89
C HIS A 196 7.30 -1.46 17.41
N VAL A 197 6.31 -1.29 16.59
CA VAL A 197 6.35 -1.58 15.15
C VAL A 197 6.35 -0.27 14.36
N ALA A 198 7.41 -0.04 13.58
CA ALA A 198 7.48 1.07 12.64
C ALA A 198 6.73 0.72 11.35
N THR A 199 5.88 1.63 10.90
CA THR A 199 5.13 1.44 9.65
C THR A 199 4.62 2.79 9.11
N SER A 200 3.79 2.76 8.07
CA SER A 200 3.15 3.96 7.54
C SER A 200 1.80 4.25 8.22
N ASP A 201 1.42 5.52 8.21
CA ASP A 201 0.07 5.95 8.60
C ASP A 201 -1.02 5.24 7.79
N TYR A 202 -0.76 4.97 6.50
CA TYR A 202 -1.65 4.21 5.62
C TYR A 202 -1.87 2.77 6.11
N LEU A 203 -0.79 2.05 6.44
CA LEU A 203 -0.87 0.67 6.91
C LEU A 203 -1.47 0.57 8.32
N SER A 204 -1.26 1.57 9.17
CA SER A 204 -1.87 1.62 10.50
C SER A 204 -3.39 1.68 10.48
N GLY A 205 -4.01 1.96 9.32
CA GLY A 205 -5.45 1.84 9.05
C GLY A 205 -5.91 0.45 8.61
N GLY A 206 -5.03 -0.56 8.58
CA GLY A 206 -5.35 -1.94 8.15
C GLY A 206 -5.38 -2.14 6.64
N ALA A 207 -4.74 -1.24 5.89
CA ALA A 207 -4.65 -1.36 4.43
C ALA A 207 -3.84 -2.59 4.00
N ASP A 208 -3.99 -3.00 2.75
CA ASP A 208 -3.32 -4.13 2.11
C ASP A 208 -3.46 -5.46 2.87
N GLY A 209 -4.56 -5.61 3.61
CA GLY A 209 -4.88 -6.82 4.36
C GLY A 209 -4.11 -6.98 5.67
N LEU A 210 -3.39 -5.95 6.13
CA LEU A 210 -2.63 -5.94 7.39
C LEU A 210 -3.49 -5.45 8.55
N SER A 211 -4.63 -6.11 8.80
CA SER A 211 -5.63 -5.72 9.80
C SER A 211 -5.07 -5.73 11.23
N ALA A 212 -4.09 -6.55 11.53
CA ALA A 212 -3.42 -6.58 12.83
C ALA A 212 -2.83 -5.23 13.23
N LEU A 213 -2.36 -4.44 12.24
CA LEU A 213 -1.81 -3.10 12.48
C LEU A 213 -2.84 -2.07 12.98
N THR A 214 -4.13 -2.40 13.02
CA THR A 214 -5.18 -1.54 13.62
C THR A 214 -5.37 -1.77 15.11
N LYS A 215 -4.75 -2.80 15.68
CA LYS A 215 -4.97 -3.24 17.08
C LYS A 215 -4.03 -2.60 18.09
N PHE A 216 -3.32 -1.58 17.68
CA PHE A 216 -2.37 -0.88 18.54
C PHE A 216 -3.04 -0.31 19.81
N SER A 217 -2.33 -0.41 20.94
CA SER A 217 -2.69 0.26 22.18
C SER A 217 -2.26 1.73 22.19
N GLU A 218 -1.18 2.05 21.45
CA GLU A 218 -0.66 3.39 21.26
C GLU A 218 -0.16 3.57 19.82
N ARG A 219 -0.34 4.77 19.28
CA ARG A 219 0.16 5.18 17.96
C ARG A 219 0.86 6.54 18.08
N VAL A 220 2.14 6.58 17.76
CA VAL A 220 2.93 7.80 17.73
C VAL A 220 3.14 8.24 16.29
N MET A 221 2.68 9.44 15.95
CA MET A 221 2.94 10.10 14.66
C MET A 221 4.27 10.84 14.75
N THR A 222 5.21 10.53 13.88
CA THR A 222 6.53 11.18 13.90
C THR A 222 6.58 12.49 13.12
N GLY A 223 5.59 12.74 12.26
CA GLY A 223 5.58 13.87 11.32
C GLY A 223 6.63 13.77 10.22
N LYS A 224 7.27 12.60 10.05
CA LYS A 224 8.31 12.34 9.05
C LYS A 224 7.74 11.54 7.89
N LYS A 225 7.92 12.04 6.67
CA LYS A 225 7.52 11.30 5.46
C LYS A 225 8.52 10.17 5.19
N ILE A 226 8.02 8.98 4.95
CA ILE A 226 8.85 7.78 4.72
C ILE A 226 9.80 7.98 3.53
N ARG A 227 9.33 8.60 2.44
CA ARG A 227 10.18 8.93 1.30
C ARG A 227 11.38 9.80 1.68
N ASP A 228 11.16 10.82 2.49
CA ASP A 228 12.23 11.73 2.92
C ASP A 228 13.23 10.99 3.84
N LEU A 229 12.73 10.07 4.67
CA LEU A 229 13.58 9.19 5.48
C LEU A 229 14.47 8.28 4.63
N TYR A 230 13.96 7.72 3.54
CA TYR A 230 14.78 6.93 2.61
C TYR A 230 15.87 7.79 1.95
N ILE A 231 15.56 9.03 1.59
CA ILE A 231 16.55 9.98 1.06
C ILE A 231 17.64 10.26 2.11
N GLU A 232 17.26 10.54 3.35
CA GLU A 232 18.21 10.74 4.46
C GLU A 232 19.07 9.49 4.68
N TYR A 233 18.45 8.30 4.69
CA TYR A 233 19.15 7.03 4.90
C TYR A 233 20.18 6.75 3.80
N ILE A 234 19.83 6.98 2.53
CA ILE A 234 20.76 6.81 1.41
C ILE A 234 21.93 7.81 1.49
N ALA A 235 21.66 9.06 1.88
CA ALA A 235 22.71 10.06 2.01
C ALA A 235 23.77 9.68 3.06
N GLU A 236 23.38 8.96 4.09
CA GLU A 236 24.28 8.44 5.13
C GLU A 236 24.90 7.08 4.77
N HIS A 237 24.20 6.28 3.97
CA HIS A 237 24.60 4.95 3.52
C HIS A 237 24.60 4.88 1.99
N PRO A 238 25.53 5.56 1.31
CA PRO A 238 25.46 5.76 -0.15
C PRO A 238 25.69 4.48 -0.96
N THR A 239 26.18 3.41 -0.36
CA THR A 239 26.26 2.09 -1.00
C THR A 239 25.00 1.33 -0.67
N ILE A 240 24.14 1.14 -1.68
CA ILE A 240 22.84 0.51 -1.52
C ILE A 240 22.95 -0.96 -1.92
N LYS A 241 22.64 -1.82 -0.98
CA LYS A 241 22.50 -3.26 -1.19
C LYS A 241 21.57 -3.84 -0.14
N ALA A 242 20.95 -4.96 -0.43
CA ALA A 242 20.31 -5.80 0.57
C ALA A 242 20.44 -7.26 0.14
N ASP A 243 20.63 -8.11 1.12
CA ASP A 243 20.69 -9.55 0.87
C ASP A 243 19.26 -10.12 0.81
N ILE A 244 19.08 -11.14 -0.01
CA ILE A 244 17.89 -11.99 0.06
C ILE A 244 18.15 -12.96 1.20
N ASP A 245 17.33 -12.90 2.21
CA ASP A 245 17.39 -13.77 3.39
C ASP A 245 16.06 -14.49 3.61
N ASP A 246 16.03 -15.35 4.61
CA ASP A 246 14.88 -16.20 4.93
C ASP A 246 13.94 -15.55 5.97
N ARG A 247 13.88 -14.19 6.03
CA ARG A 247 12.97 -13.49 6.95
C ARG A 247 11.48 -13.78 6.67
N MET A 248 11.13 -14.10 5.42
CA MET A 248 9.77 -14.49 5.03
C MET A 248 9.83 -15.72 4.13
N ILE A 249 9.40 -16.88 4.63
CA ILE A 249 9.28 -18.13 3.88
C ILE A 249 7.81 -18.50 3.83
N ILE A 250 7.23 -18.57 2.62
CA ILE A 250 5.85 -19.04 2.43
C ILE A 250 5.88 -20.16 1.40
N GLN A 251 5.42 -21.35 1.79
CA GLN A 251 5.38 -22.54 0.95
C GLN A 251 3.95 -23.06 0.84
N ASP A 252 3.61 -23.57 -0.35
CA ASP A 252 2.34 -24.26 -0.60
C ASP A 252 2.68 -25.62 -1.22
N ASP A 253 2.27 -26.72 -0.59
CA ASP A 253 2.52 -28.09 -1.05
C ASP A 253 2.02 -28.33 -2.49
N ARG A 254 1.06 -27.52 -2.96
CA ARG A 254 0.56 -27.59 -4.35
C ARG A 254 1.57 -27.15 -5.40
N THR A 255 2.61 -26.41 -5.00
CA THR A 255 3.64 -25.92 -5.92
C THR A 255 4.75 -26.97 -6.16
N ILE A 256 4.84 -28.00 -5.32
CA ILE A 256 5.89 -29.05 -5.40
C ILE A 256 5.50 -30.17 -6.39
N MET A 257 4.25 -30.19 -6.89
CA MET A 257 3.74 -31.24 -7.80
C MET A 257 3.65 -30.78 -9.27
N GLN A 258 4.30 -29.73 -9.68
CA GLN A 258 4.50 -29.30 -11.05
C GLN A 258 5.99 -29.31 -11.42
#